data_b0f4851f96d02e632e42f121c1e3232c
#
_entry.id   b0f4851f96d02e632e42f121c1e3232c
#
_cell.length_a   1.000
_cell.length_b   1.000
_cell.length_c   1.000
_cell.angle_alpha   90.00
_cell.angle_beta   90.00
_cell.angle_gamma   90.00
#
_symmetry.space_group_name_H-M   'P 1'
#
loop_
_entity.id
_entity.type
_entity.pdbx_description
1 polymer ?
#
loop_
_entity_poly.entity_id
_entity_poly.type
_entity_poly.pdbx_seq_one_letter_code
_entity_poly.pdbx_strand_id
1 'polypeptide(L)'
;MHYCDSPYFHRRRKTREIVIGDPARGGLIMGGDHPVVKQSMLTCDTMDTAECVRQTLELVAVGCQIVRITAPTVKDAANLQQIVAELRRAGCLVPIVADIHFKPEAAMEAVKWVEVVRVNPGNYADSKKFAIKEYTDDQYAAELKRIEDKFAPLVVESARLKRCLRIGTNHGSLSDRIMNRYGDTPLGMVESALEFARICRKHDFHNFKFSMKSSNPKVMIECYRLLVARLNELGPDWNYPIHLGVTEAGEGEDGRIKSAIGIGSLLCDGLGDTIRVSLTEDSPHEIPVCADLLALTPALTLPERKPENGQASGSIASTLQRFSTPWPFDPFHFEKRLTPEIELNENLKCGGEQLIRVVVTRATYDKVAPKIRAKDDVRPEAVYEDLNLAEIDPTQDFEINCETQLVTVKDGVKLPAIAAFRLLSARLKHLGRNNPILLKDCLLGGPTKTPPPNIALLQAAVVIGSLLADGIGDAILVRGEPGAGQSLRLAYNILQAAGCRSFKTDYVACPSCGRTLFNLQTVTARIKARTEHLKGVKIAIMGCIVNGPGEMADADFGYVGGAPNKINLYVGKQAIKFNIPEAEAVDRLVDLIKEHGKWVEPEVRETVSAT
;
A
#
# COMPACT_ATOMS: atom_id res chain seq x y z
N MET A 1 20.60 -8.58 8.42
CA MET A 1 19.16 -8.25 8.60
C MET A 1 18.38 -8.87 7.45
N HIS A 2 17.44 -9.79 7.73
CA HIS A 2 16.60 -10.43 6.70
C HIS A 2 15.15 -10.43 7.16
N TYR A 3 14.22 -10.15 6.24
CA TYR A 3 12.78 -10.18 6.50
C TYR A 3 12.12 -11.48 6.00
N CYS A 4 12.76 -12.18 5.07
CA CYS A 4 12.38 -13.53 4.61
C CYS A 4 13.64 -14.34 4.25
N ASP A 5 13.47 -15.64 4.07
CA ASP A 5 14.58 -16.57 3.84
C ASP A 5 15.13 -16.51 2.42
N SER A 6 14.30 -16.09 1.44
CA SER A 6 14.68 -16.05 0.02
C SER A 6 13.85 -15.00 -0.73
N PRO A 7 14.45 -14.25 -1.68
CA PRO A 7 13.71 -13.34 -2.54
C PRO A 7 12.93 -14.06 -3.67
N TYR A 8 13.06 -15.36 -3.81
CA TYR A 8 12.49 -16.15 -4.89
C TYR A 8 11.40 -17.11 -4.45
N PHE A 9 11.54 -17.72 -3.26
CA PHE A 9 10.58 -18.67 -2.73
C PHE A 9 9.57 -17.99 -1.81
N HIS A 10 8.30 -18.32 -2.00
CA HIS A 10 7.25 -17.91 -1.10
C HIS A 10 7.17 -18.87 0.07
N ARG A 11 7.45 -18.36 1.26
CA ARG A 11 7.17 -19.01 2.53
C ARG A 11 6.41 -18.02 3.39
N ARG A 12 5.17 -18.34 3.70
CA ARG A 12 4.41 -17.48 4.61
C ARG A 12 5.12 -17.40 5.96
N ARG A 13 5.39 -16.17 6.42
CA ARG A 13 5.98 -15.93 7.73
C ARG A 13 5.08 -16.54 8.80
N LYS A 14 5.63 -17.45 9.61
CA LYS A 14 4.91 -18.07 10.71
C LYS A 14 4.86 -17.10 11.89
N THR A 15 3.70 -16.50 12.10
CA THR A 15 3.47 -15.55 13.19
C THR A 15 2.86 -16.24 14.39
N ARG A 16 2.97 -15.60 15.55
CA ARG A 16 2.27 -16.00 16.76
C ARG A 16 0.76 -15.96 16.51
N GLU A 17 0.05 -16.94 17.03
CA GLU A 17 -1.41 -16.91 17.03
C GLU A 17 -1.92 -15.92 18.08
N ILE A 18 -2.84 -15.05 17.67
CA ILE A 18 -3.57 -14.13 18.53
C ILE A 18 -5.07 -14.38 18.42
N VAL A 19 -5.77 -14.20 19.53
CA VAL A 19 -7.21 -14.46 19.61
C VAL A 19 -7.99 -13.15 19.57
N ILE A 20 -8.97 -13.07 18.70
CA ILE A 20 -9.86 -11.92 18.52
C ILE A 20 -11.30 -12.34 18.80
N GLY A 21 -11.81 -11.94 19.96
CA GLY A 21 -13.11 -12.41 20.46
C GLY A 21 -13.09 -13.87 20.90
N ASP A 22 -14.26 -14.46 21.03
CA ASP A 22 -14.43 -15.88 21.34
C ASP A 22 -14.63 -16.67 20.02
N PRO A 23 -13.68 -17.55 19.62
CA PRO A 23 -13.78 -18.32 18.38
C PRO A 23 -15.05 -19.20 18.30
N ALA A 24 -15.58 -19.63 19.44
CA ALA A 24 -16.84 -20.38 19.49
C ALA A 24 -18.09 -19.50 19.24
N ARG A 25 -17.91 -18.18 19.27
CA ARG A 25 -18.99 -17.18 19.14
C ARG A 25 -18.66 -16.13 18.07
N GLY A 26 -18.15 -16.56 16.92
CA GLY A 26 -17.87 -15.66 15.79
C GLY A 26 -16.56 -14.88 15.89
N GLY A 27 -15.77 -15.07 16.94
CA GLY A 27 -14.40 -14.61 16.99
C GLY A 27 -13.49 -15.43 16.07
N LEU A 28 -12.22 -15.07 15.99
CA LEU A 28 -11.25 -15.73 15.12
C LEU A 28 -9.86 -15.81 15.75
N ILE A 29 -9.06 -16.75 15.25
CA ILE A 29 -7.63 -16.84 15.51
C ILE A 29 -6.91 -16.27 14.29
N MET A 30 -5.89 -15.45 14.52
CA MET A 30 -5.08 -14.80 13.49
C MET A 30 -3.60 -15.14 13.70
N GLY A 31 -2.87 -15.33 12.61
CA GLY A 31 -1.46 -15.74 12.66
C GLY A 31 -1.30 -17.24 12.46
N GLY A 32 -0.09 -17.76 12.72
CA GLY A 32 0.21 -19.17 12.50
C GLY A 32 -0.08 -19.61 11.07
N ASP A 33 -0.80 -20.73 10.96
CA ASP A 33 -1.23 -21.29 9.67
C ASP A 33 -2.68 -20.88 9.28
N HIS A 34 -3.33 -20.02 10.08
CA HIS A 34 -4.69 -19.53 9.80
C HIS A 34 -4.74 -18.65 8.54
N PRO A 35 -5.86 -18.66 7.80
CA PRO A 35 -6.02 -17.83 6.60
C PRO A 35 -5.83 -16.35 6.87
N VAL A 36 -5.37 -15.60 5.87
CA VAL A 36 -5.27 -14.14 5.94
C VAL A 36 -6.67 -13.54 6.04
N VAL A 37 -6.87 -12.67 7.02
CA VAL A 37 -8.18 -12.12 7.39
C VAL A 37 -8.47 -10.83 6.61
N LYS A 38 -9.67 -10.73 6.02
CA LYS A 38 -10.15 -9.54 5.31
C LYS A 38 -10.85 -8.60 6.28
N GLN A 39 -10.44 -7.34 6.27
CA GLN A 39 -10.98 -6.28 7.13
C GLN A 39 -11.42 -5.08 6.29
N SER A 40 -12.51 -4.41 6.71
CA SER A 40 -12.90 -3.10 6.22
C SER A 40 -13.40 -2.21 7.36
N MET A 41 -13.91 -1.02 7.06
CA MET A 41 -14.39 -0.08 8.09
C MET A 41 -15.64 0.66 7.67
N LEU A 42 -16.39 1.16 8.67
CA LEU A 42 -17.55 2.00 8.47
C LEU A 42 -17.15 3.42 8.05
N THR A 43 -18.04 4.06 7.31
CA THR A 43 -17.90 5.45 6.85
C THR A 43 -18.85 6.42 7.54
N CYS A 44 -19.87 5.90 8.24
CA CYS A 44 -20.87 6.69 8.96
C CYS A 44 -20.37 7.23 10.30
N ASP A 45 -21.13 8.17 10.83
CA ASP A 45 -20.95 8.69 12.20
C ASP A 45 -21.20 7.56 13.21
N THR A 46 -20.27 7.38 14.15
CA THR A 46 -20.36 6.36 15.19
C THR A 46 -21.52 6.63 16.17
N MET A 47 -22.03 7.86 16.25
CA MET A 47 -23.21 8.18 17.03
C MET A 47 -24.52 7.76 16.36
N ASP A 48 -24.52 7.47 15.06
CA ASP A 48 -25.64 6.86 14.34
C ASP A 48 -25.59 5.33 14.45
N THR A 49 -26.16 4.80 15.53
CA THR A 49 -26.16 3.36 15.81
C THR A 49 -26.82 2.56 14.70
N ALA A 50 -27.95 3.02 14.15
CA ALA A 50 -28.70 2.30 13.12
C ALA A 50 -27.90 2.18 11.84
N GLU A 51 -27.27 3.25 11.41
CA GLU A 51 -26.41 3.27 10.21
C GLU A 51 -25.15 2.43 10.42
N CYS A 52 -24.52 2.47 11.61
CA CYS A 52 -23.38 1.60 11.93
C CYS A 52 -23.75 0.12 11.84
N VAL A 53 -24.90 -0.28 12.34
CA VAL A 53 -25.41 -1.67 12.24
C VAL A 53 -25.66 -2.03 10.78
N ARG A 54 -26.33 -1.18 10.01
CA ARG A 54 -26.62 -1.41 8.58
C ARG A 54 -25.34 -1.63 7.78
N GLN A 55 -24.38 -0.71 7.85
CA GLN A 55 -23.10 -0.84 7.13
C GLN A 55 -22.29 -2.06 7.59
N THR A 56 -22.33 -2.41 8.87
CA THR A 56 -21.65 -3.63 9.37
C THR A 56 -22.25 -4.87 8.72
N LEU A 57 -23.57 -4.99 8.66
CA LEU A 57 -24.25 -6.13 8.04
C LEU A 57 -23.95 -6.23 6.54
N GLU A 58 -23.91 -5.11 5.83
CA GLU A 58 -23.51 -5.07 4.41
C GLU A 58 -22.07 -5.55 4.19
N LEU A 59 -21.13 -5.11 5.04
CA LEU A 59 -19.75 -5.59 4.99
C LEU A 59 -19.64 -7.10 5.25
N VAL A 60 -20.39 -7.61 6.23
CA VAL A 60 -20.41 -9.05 6.53
C VAL A 60 -21.01 -9.84 5.38
N ALA A 61 -22.05 -9.33 4.73
CA ALA A 61 -22.69 -9.98 3.58
C ALA A 61 -21.73 -10.19 2.39
N VAL A 62 -20.75 -9.29 2.19
CA VAL A 62 -19.71 -9.44 1.15
C VAL A 62 -18.46 -10.20 1.64
N GLY A 63 -18.47 -10.75 2.86
CA GLY A 63 -17.41 -11.59 3.41
C GLY A 63 -16.32 -10.85 4.19
N CYS A 64 -16.63 -9.68 4.75
CA CYS A 64 -15.76 -9.01 5.72
C CYS A 64 -15.71 -9.80 7.02
N GLN A 65 -14.51 -10.05 7.54
CA GLN A 65 -14.29 -10.90 8.70
C GLN A 65 -13.99 -10.13 9.99
N ILE A 66 -13.61 -8.85 9.88
CA ILE A 66 -13.43 -7.91 10.98
C ILE A 66 -13.90 -6.54 10.51
N VAL A 67 -14.74 -5.85 11.28
CA VAL A 67 -15.22 -4.52 10.94
C VAL A 67 -14.63 -3.48 11.88
N ARG A 68 -14.14 -2.36 11.32
CA ARG A 68 -13.54 -1.28 12.10
C ARG A 68 -14.49 -0.08 12.16
N ILE A 69 -14.63 0.47 13.35
CA ILE A 69 -15.45 1.65 13.66
C ILE A 69 -14.55 2.71 14.26
N THR A 70 -14.65 3.97 13.82
CA THR A 70 -13.91 5.07 14.44
C THR A 70 -14.54 5.47 15.76
N ALA A 71 -13.72 5.73 16.78
CA ALA A 71 -14.21 6.24 18.07
C ALA A 71 -13.32 7.41 18.53
N PRO A 72 -13.48 8.60 17.95
CA PRO A 72 -12.62 9.76 18.21
C PRO A 72 -12.79 10.37 19.60
N THR A 73 -13.93 10.18 20.24
CA THR A 73 -14.25 10.70 21.58
C THR A 73 -14.71 9.60 22.53
N VAL A 74 -14.76 9.91 23.82
CA VAL A 74 -15.31 9.00 24.83
C VAL A 74 -16.79 8.70 24.59
N LYS A 75 -17.56 9.65 24.02
CA LYS A 75 -18.98 9.44 23.67
C LYS A 75 -19.13 8.41 22.56
N ASP A 76 -18.32 8.52 21.49
CA ASP A 76 -18.31 7.54 20.42
C ASP A 76 -17.92 6.16 20.94
N ALA A 77 -16.89 6.11 21.79
CA ALA A 77 -16.45 4.87 22.43
C ALA A 77 -17.53 4.22 23.30
N ALA A 78 -18.31 5.03 24.04
CA ALA A 78 -19.43 4.55 24.83
C ALA A 78 -20.59 4.05 23.95
N ASN A 79 -20.86 4.71 22.80
CA ASN A 79 -21.90 4.27 21.87
C ASN A 79 -21.61 2.92 21.21
N LEU A 80 -20.35 2.46 21.20
CA LEU A 80 -19.99 1.10 20.75
C LEU A 80 -20.76 0.02 21.53
N GLN A 81 -21.12 0.28 22.79
CA GLN A 81 -21.96 -0.63 23.57
C GLN A 81 -23.30 -0.90 22.86
N GLN A 82 -23.97 0.14 22.41
CA GLN A 82 -25.28 0.02 21.73
C GLN A 82 -25.11 -0.65 20.36
N ILE A 83 -24.12 -0.23 19.58
CA ILE A 83 -23.82 -0.80 18.26
C ILE A 83 -23.59 -2.30 18.38
N VAL A 84 -22.70 -2.73 19.28
CA VAL A 84 -22.39 -4.13 19.48
C VAL A 84 -23.61 -4.90 19.98
N ALA A 85 -24.39 -4.35 20.92
CA ALA A 85 -25.60 -5.00 21.43
C ALA A 85 -26.64 -5.22 20.30
N GLU A 86 -26.83 -4.26 19.41
CA GLU A 86 -27.74 -4.40 18.28
C GLU A 86 -27.25 -5.37 17.22
N LEU A 87 -25.96 -5.37 16.92
CA LEU A 87 -25.36 -6.37 16.04
C LEU A 87 -25.58 -7.79 16.60
N ARG A 88 -25.35 -8.00 17.88
CA ARG A 88 -25.54 -9.32 18.52
C ARG A 88 -27.02 -9.75 18.54
N ARG A 89 -27.96 -8.80 18.71
CA ARG A 89 -29.41 -9.05 18.56
C ARG A 89 -29.79 -9.42 17.12
N ALA A 90 -29.13 -8.82 16.13
CA ALA A 90 -29.30 -9.18 14.72
C ALA A 90 -28.59 -10.48 14.31
N GLY A 91 -27.98 -11.22 15.25
CA GLY A 91 -27.23 -12.46 14.98
C GLY A 91 -25.85 -12.25 14.34
N CYS A 92 -25.39 -11.02 14.21
CA CYS A 92 -24.09 -10.70 13.67
C CYS A 92 -23.02 -10.79 14.78
N LEU A 93 -22.10 -11.75 14.65
CA LEU A 93 -21.04 -12.03 15.63
C LEU A 93 -19.66 -11.54 15.18
N VAL A 94 -19.57 -10.79 14.06
CA VAL A 94 -18.30 -10.29 13.53
C VAL A 94 -17.55 -9.49 14.60
N PRO A 95 -16.21 -9.70 14.76
CA PRO A 95 -15.41 -8.89 15.66
C PRO A 95 -15.33 -7.43 15.23
N ILE A 96 -15.41 -6.54 16.21
CA ILE A 96 -15.35 -5.08 16.00
C ILE A 96 -13.99 -4.55 16.47
N VAL A 97 -13.43 -3.63 15.68
CA VAL A 97 -12.23 -2.86 16.02
C VAL A 97 -12.62 -1.41 16.30
N ALA A 98 -12.35 -0.89 17.47
CA ALA A 98 -12.39 0.54 17.75
C ALA A 98 -11.10 1.22 17.27
N ASP A 99 -11.23 2.26 16.45
CA ASP A 99 -10.11 3.05 15.93
C ASP A 99 -9.93 4.32 16.75
N ILE A 100 -8.97 4.29 17.67
CA ILE A 100 -8.68 5.37 18.63
C ILE A 100 -7.45 6.15 18.16
N HIS A 101 -7.52 7.47 18.21
CA HIS A 101 -6.40 8.33 17.82
C HIS A 101 -5.78 9.10 18.98
N PHE A 102 -6.47 10.12 19.53
CA PHE A 102 -5.86 11.11 20.40
C PHE A 102 -6.18 10.99 21.90
N LYS A 103 -7.11 10.13 22.28
CA LYS A 103 -7.65 10.13 23.65
C LYS A 103 -7.51 8.77 24.30
N PRO A 104 -6.54 8.59 25.22
CA PRO A 104 -6.43 7.36 26.00
C PRO A 104 -7.74 6.98 26.71
N GLU A 105 -8.53 7.94 27.17
CA GLU A 105 -9.80 7.73 27.86
C GLU A 105 -10.85 7.09 26.92
N ALA A 106 -10.84 7.44 25.64
CA ALA A 106 -11.71 6.79 24.66
C ALA A 106 -11.28 5.34 24.42
N ALA A 107 -9.98 5.02 24.44
CA ALA A 107 -9.50 3.64 24.36
C ALA A 107 -9.93 2.82 25.58
N MET A 108 -9.83 3.40 26.79
CA MET A 108 -10.27 2.78 28.04
C MET A 108 -11.77 2.54 28.08
N GLU A 109 -12.56 3.38 27.43
CA GLU A 109 -13.99 3.14 27.28
C GLU A 109 -14.28 2.05 26.24
N ALA A 110 -13.67 2.15 25.04
CA ALA A 110 -13.91 1.24 23.93
C ALA A 110 -13.52 -0.22 24.25
N VAL A 111 -12.44 -0.46 25.01
CA VAL A 111 -11.94 -1.81 25.35
C VAL A 111 -12.99 -2.67 26.09
N LYS A 112 -13.97 -2.04 26.74
CA LYS A 112 -15.06 -2.71 27.43
C LYS A 112 -16.00 -3.42 26.45
N TRP A 113 -16.18 -2.88 25.25
CA TRP A 113 -17.27 -3.20 24.33
C TRP A 113 -16.84 -3.99 23.09
N VAL A 114 -15.59 -3.81 22.61
CA VAL A 114 -15.10 -4.36 21.35
C VAL A 114 -14.00 -5.40 21.54
N GLU A 115 -13.78 -6.22 20.52
CA GLU A 115 -12.78 -7.27 20.53
C GLU A 115 -11.36 -6.75 20.28
N VAL A 116 -11.21 -5.63 19.58
CA VAL A 116 -9.90 -5.05 19.25
C VAL A 116 -9.91 -3.54 19.46
N VAL A 117 -8.88 -3.01 20.11
CA VAL A 117 -8.64 -1.56 20.17
C VAL A 117 -7.40 -1.23 19.36
N ARG A 118 -7.53 -0.34 18.37
CA ARG A 118 -6.40 0.19 17.63
C ARG A 118 -5.96 1.52 18.22
N VAL A 119 -4.67 1.60 18.53
CA VAL A 119 -4.00 2.83 18.92
C VAL A 119 -2.99 3.26 17.87
N ASN A 120 -2.81 4.58 17.70
CA ASN A 120 -1.77 5.13 16.85
C ASN A 120 -0.66 5.71 17.73
N PRO A 121 0.53 5.08 17.75
CA PRO A 121 1.65 5.53 18.59
C PRO A 121 1.97 7.02 18.45
N GLY A 122 1.92 7.55 17.23
CA GLY A 122 2.31 8.93 16.95
C GLY A 122 1.37 10.01 17.51
N ASN A 123 0.16 9.64 17.94
CA ASN A 123 -0.80 10.62 18.47
C ASN A 123 -1.62 10.14 19.68
N TYR A 124 -1.37 8.92 20.16
CA TYR A 124 -2.06 8.37 21.33
C TYR A 124 -1.66 9.06 22.63
N ALA A 125 -0.36 9.19 22.86
CA ALA A 125 0.22 9.79 24.06
C ALA A 125 0.96 11.09 23.77
N ASP A 126 1.41 11.29 22.56
CA ASP A 126 2.14 12.47 22.10
C ASP A 126 1.19 13.48 21.44
N SER A 127 1.53 14.76 21.55
CA SER A 127 0.88 15.82 20.78
C SER A 127 1.86 16.31 19.72
N LYS A 128 1.49 16.24 18.44
CA LYS A 128 2.21 16.93 17.39
C LYS A 128 2.10 18.44 17.60
N LYS A 129 3.23 19.09 17.79
CA LYS A 129 3.31 20.56 17.84
C LYS A 129 4.01 21.13 16.63
N PHE A 130 4.54 20.27 15.73
CA PHE A 130 5.43 20.64 14.63
C PHE A 130 6.60 21.53 15.07
N ALA A 131 6.98 21.43 16.33
CA ALA A 131 8.11 22.13 16.91
C ALA A 131 9.31 21.18 16.87
N ILE A 132 10.35 21.57 16.15
CA ILE A 132 11.64 20.89 16.20
C ILE A 132 12.19 21.13 17.60
N LYS A 133 12.11 20.10 18.46
CA LYS A 133 12.80 20.08 19.76
C LYS A 133 13.85 19.00 19.69
N GLU A 134 15.09 19.37 19.91
CA GLU A 134 16.13 18.40 20.17
C GLU A 134 15.86 17.75 21.53
N TYR A 135 15.90 16.42 21.56
CA TYR A 135 15.76 15.63 22.77
C TYR A 135 17.11 15.05 23.15
N THR A 136 17.58 15.34 24.37
CA THR A 136 18.67 14.55 24.94
C THR A 136 18.20 13.13 25.24
N ASP A 137 19.12 12.18 25.45
CA ASP A 137 18.76 10.79 25.78
C ASP A 137 17.94 10.70 27.07
N ASP A 138 18.25 11.52 28.09
CA ASP A 138 17.49 11.58 29.35
C ASP A 138 16.07 12.12 29.13
N GLN A 139 15.91 13.14 28.29
CA GLN A 139 14.61 13.69 27.94
C GLN A 139 13.78 12.66 27.14
N TYR A 140 14.43 11.94 26.21
CA TYR A 140 13.79 10.89 25.45
C TYR A 140 13.32 9.74 26.35
N ALA A 141 14.16 9.31 27.31
CA ALA A 141 13.82 8.29 28.29
C ALA A 141 12.64 8.72 29.19
N ALA A 142 12.61 9.99 29.61
CA ALA A 142 11.50 10.54 30.39
C ALA A 142 10.18 10.53 29.60
N GLU A 143 10.22 10.85 28.29
CA GLU A 143 9.06 10.77 27.41
C GLU A 143 8.58 9.32 27.21
N LEU A 144 9.48 8.35 27.07
CA LEU A 144 9.13 6.93 27.03
C LEU A 144 8.40 6.50 28.31
N LYS A 145 8.86 6.96 29.46
CA LYS A 145 8.18 6.68 30.73
C LYS A 145 6.78 7.29 30.77
N ARG A 146 6.63 8.53 30.30
CA ARG A 146 5.31 9.20 30.22
C ARG A 146 4.35 8.46 29.29
N ILE A 147 4.86 7.93 28.15
CA ILE A 147 4.06 7.11 27.21
C ILE A 147 3.64 5.81 27.89
N GLU A 148 4.56 5.14 28.59
CA GLU A 148 4.25 3.94 29.35
C GLU A 148 3.14 4.20 30.37
N ASP A 149 3.23 5.26 31.17
CA ASP A 149 2.22 5.60 32.18
C ASP A 149 0.82 5.84 31.59
N LYS A 150 0.75 6.33 30.34
CA LYS A 150 -0.52 6.53 29.63
C LYS A 150 -1.05 5.26 28.92
N PHE A 151 -0.17 4.38 28.46
CA PHE A 151 -0.56 3.22 27.66
C PHE A 151 -0.71 1.94 28.46
N ALA A 152 0.08 1.75 29.53
CA ALA A 152 0.02 0.56 30.37
C ALA A 152 -1.38 0.27 30.94
N PRO A 153 -2.19 1.25 31.39
CA PRO A 153 -3.55 0.98 31.83
C PRO A 153 -4.41 0.27 30.77
N LEU A 154 -4.30 0.66 29.48
CA LEU A 154 -5.01 0.00 28.40
C LEU A 154 -4.49 -1.43 28.18
N VAL A 155 -3.18 -1.65 28.28
CA VAL A 155 -2.57 -2.98 28.14
C VAL A 155 -3.09 -3.92 29.22
N VAL A 156 -3.08 -3.49 30.50
CA VAL A 156 -3.57 -4.26 31.64
C VAL A 156 -5.06 -4.58 31.49
N GLU A 157 -5.86 -3.60 31.12
CA GLU A 157 -7.31 -3.81 30.95
C GLU A 157 -7.62 -4.72 29.75
N SER A 158 -6.84 -4.59 28.65
CA SER A 158 -6.95 -5.50 27.48
C SER A 158 -6.62 -6.94 27.87
N ALA A 159 -5.60 -7.16 28.71
CA ALA A 159 -5.27 -8.48 29.23
C ALA A 159 -6.40 -9.04 30.10
N ARG A 160 -6.93 -8.23 31.03
CA ARG A 160 -8.04 -8.61 31.92
C ARG A 160 -9.30 -9.01 31.15
N LEU A 161 -9.65 -8.25 30.10
CA LEU A 161 -10.84 -8.47 29.27
C LEU A 161 -10.59 -9.40 28.09
N LYS A 162 -9.39 -9.98 27.93
CA LYS A 162 -8.97 -10.84 26.81
C LYS A 162 -9.20 -10.17 25.44
N ARG A 163 -8.88 -8.87 25.34
CA ARG A 163 -8.98 -8.10 24.11
C ARG A 163 -7.67 -8.13 23.32
N CYS A 164 -7.75 -7.86 22.04
CA CYS A 164 -6.60 -7.70 21.18
C CYS A 164 -6.26 -6.21 21.01
N LEU A 165 -4.98 -5.87 20.96
CA LEU A 165 -4.53 -4.53 20.57
C LEU A 165 -3.99 -4.51 19.14
N ARG A 166 -4.17 -3.41 18.43
CA ARG A 166 -3.45 -3.12 17.19
C ARG A 166 -2.60 -1.86 17.35
N ILE A 167 -1.29 -2.04 17.33
CA ILE A 167 -0.32 -0.96 17.28
C ILE A 167 -0.23 -0.50 15.83
N GLY A 168 -0.86 0.62 15.51
CA GLY A 168 -1.10 1.05 14.13
C GLY A 168 -0.44 2.38 13.80
N THR A 169 0.79 2.33 13.28
CA THR A 169 1.54 3.51 12.85
C THR A 169 1.14 3.93 11.43
N ASN A 170 0.99 5.23 11.23
CA ASN A 170 0.82 5.85 9.92
C ASN A 170 2.01 6.79 9.67
N HIS A 171 2.56 6.80 8.45
CA HIS A 171 3.68 7.63 8.04
C HIS A 171 3.44 9.11 8.38
N GLY A 172 2.31 9.66 8.00
CA GLY A 172 1.97 11.05 8.27
C GLY A 172 1.66 11.42 9.72
N SER A 173 1.68 10.48 10.69
CA SER A 173 1.31 10.75 12.08
C SER A 173 2.41 10.42 13.10
N LEU A 174 3.67 10.38 12.69
CA LEU A 174 4.79 10.21 13.61
C LEU A 174 4.85 11.39 14.60
N SER A 175 5.20 11.12 15.86
CA SER A 175 5.40 12.16 16.88
C SER A 175 6.65 12.99 16.59
N ASP A 176 6.66 14.26 17.06
CA ASP A 176 7.84 15.14 16.88
C ASP A 176 9.11 14.51 17.46
N ARG A 177 9.00 13.78 18.56
CA ARG A 177 10.09 13.05 19.20
C ARG A 177 10.70 11.97 18.28
N ILE A 178 9.86 11.18 17.62
CA ILE A 178 10.30 10.16 16.65
C ILE A 178 10.89 10.82 15.42
N MET A 179 10.24 11.86 14.89
CA MET A 179 10.74 12.60 13.73
C MET A 179 12.10 13.25 13.98
N ASN A 180 12.32 13.76 15.20
CA ASN A 180 13.59 14.35 15.59
C ASN A 180 14.73 13.30 15.66
N ARG A 181 14.44 12.12 16.24
CA ARG A 181 15.47 11.08 16.47
C ARG A 181 15.73 10.19 15.26
N TYR A 182 14.70 9.84 14.49
CA TYR A 182 14.77 8.85 13.40
C TYR A 182 14.38 9.43 12.03
N GLY A 183 13.88 10.67 12.00
CA GLY A 183 13.35 11.30 10.78
C GLY A 183 11.97 10.78 10.36
N ASP A 184 11.45 11.35 9.27
CA ASP A 184 10.23 10.90 8.59
C ASP A 184 10.57 9.71 7.65
N THR A 185 10.92 8.59 8.24
CA THR A 185 11.55 7.44 7.57
C THR A 185 10.85 6.13 7.93
N PRO A 186 11.03 5.05 7.14
CA PRO A 186 10.63 3.70 7.52
C PRO A 186 11.12 3.28 8.92
N LEU A 187 12.35 3.66 9.28
CA LEU A 187 12.89 3.36 10.62
C LEU A 187 12.12 4.09 11.72
N GLY A 188 11.77 5.36 11.52
CA GLY A 188 10.95 6.12 12.47
C GLY A 188 9.57 5.47 12.68
N MET A 189 8.94 4.98 11.61
CA MET A 189 7.68 4.25 11.72
C MET A 189 7.83 2.96 12.54
N VAL A 190 8.88 2.18 12.28
CA VAL A 190 9.14 0.91 12.97
C VAL A 190 9.43 1.13 14.44
N GLU A 191 10.34 2.05 14.79
CA GLU A 191 10.70 2.31 16.21
C GLU A 191 9.51 2.89 16.98
N SER A 192 8.69 3.75 16.37
CA SER A 192 7.43 4.25 16.96
C SER A 192 6.50 3.11 17.40
N ALA A 193 6.40 2.05 16.60
CA ALA A 193 5.58 0.88 16.95
C ALA A 193 6.26 -0.03 17.98
N LEU A 194 7.57 -0.22 17.87
CA LEU A 194 8.34 -1.08 18.77
C LEU A 194 8.37 -0.54 20.22
N GLU A 195 8.34 0.78 20.41
CA GLU A 195 8.21 1.38 21.74
C GLU A 195 6.94 0.90 22.45
N PHE A 196 5.79 0.91 21.76
CA PHE A 196 4.52 0.43 22.31
C PHE A 196 4.51 -1.10 22.51
N ALA A 197 5.13 -1.84 21.61
CA ALA A 197 5.27 -3.30 21.75
C ALA A 197 6.13 -3.69 22.96
N ARG A 198 7.20 -2.94 23.25
CA ARG A 198 8.02 -3.16 24.45
C ARG A 198 7.22 -2.96 25.73
N ILE A 199 6.30 -1.99 25.76
CA ILE A 199 5.38 -1.79 26.90
C ILE A 199 4.42 -2.97 27.02
N CYS A 200 3.81 -3.45 25.93
CA CYS A 200 2.98 -4.65 25.97
C CYS A 200 3.74 -5.84 26.57
N ARG A 201 4.95 -6.12 26.11
CA ARG A 201 5.78 -7.21 26.59
C ARG A 201 6.20 -7.07 28.05
N LYS A 202 6.47 -5.85 28.50
CA LYS A 202 6.79 -5.54 29.92
C LYS A 202 5.65 -5.95 30.86
N HIS A 203 4.40 -5.91 30.36
CA HIS A 203 3.21 -6.38 31.08
C HIS A 203 2.78 -7.80 30.71
N ASP A 204 3.66 -8.60 30.12
CA ASP A 204 3.38 -9.98 29.65
C ASP A 204 2.13 -10.08 28.76
N PHE A 205 1.85 -9.02 28.01
CA PHE A 205 0.72 -8.97 27.10
C PHE A 205 1.19 -9.22 25.66
N HIS A 206 0.67 -10.30 25.05
CA HIS A 206 1.08 -10.76 23.74
C HIS A 206 -0.05 -10.81 22.70
N ASN A 207 -1.28 -10.48 23.09
CA ASN A 207 -2.43 -10.50 22.19
C ASN A 207 -2.51 -9.17 21.38
N PHE A 208 -1.51 -8.91 20.56
CA PHE A 208 -1.48 -7.71 19.72
C PHE A 208 -0.88 -7.96 18.33
N LYS A 209 -1.15 -7.03 17.40
CA LYS A 209 -0.65 -7.02 16.03
C LYS A 209 -0.18 -5.64 15.62
N PHE A 210 0.66 -5.58 14.58
CA PHE A 210 1.17 -4.34 14.01
C PHE A 210 0.45 -3.92 12.73
N SER A 211 0.50 -2.62 12.41
CA SER A 211 0.27 -2.12 11.06
C SER A 211 1.12 -0.87 10.79
N MET A 212 1.73 -0.83 9.60
CA MET A 212 2.57 0.26 9.09
C MET A 212 1.93 0.80 7.82
N LYS A 213 1.27 1.93 7.89
CA LYS A 213 0.53 2.45 6.75
C LYS A 213 1.18 3.69 6.16
N SER A 214 1.25 3.73 4.83
CA SER A 214 1.65 4.90 4.05
C SER A 214 0.75 5.00 2.81
N SER A 215 0.58 6.21 2.29
CA SER A 215 -0.06 6.47 0.99
C SER A 215 0.88 6.15 -0.18
N ASN A 216 2.19 6.12 0.08
CA ASN A 216 3.20 5.69 -0.88
C ASN A 216 3.46 4.17 -0.75
N PRO A 217 3.14 3.35 -1.78
CA PRO A 217 3.34 1.90 -1.71
C PRO A 217 4.80 1.47 -1.47
N LYS A 218 5.79 2.18 -2.01
CA LYS A 218 7.23 1.87 -1.77
C LYS A 218 7.57 2.01 -0.29
N VAL A 219 7.25 3.15 0.31
CA VAL A 219 7.48 3.40 1.75
C VAL A 219 6.76 2.34 2.60
N MET A 220 5.53 1.96 2.22
CA MET A 220 4.80 0.91 2.92
C MET A 220 5.54 -0.43 2.86
N ILE A 221 5.99 -0.86 1.68
CA ILE A 221 6.72 -2.12 1.47
C ILE A 221 8.00 -2.13 2.30
N GLU A 222 8.81 -1.08 2.22
CA GLU A 222 10.04 -0.91 3.01
C GLU A 222 9.77 -1.01 4.52
N CYS A 223 8.75 -0.29 5.01
CA CYS A 223 8.39 -0.31 6.44
C CYS A 223 8.05 -1.70 6.95
N TYR A 224 7.26 -2.48 6.21
CA TYR A 224 6.90 -3.84 6.65
C TYR A 224 8.06 -4.80 6.57
N ARG A 225 8.88 -4.72 5.52
CA ARG A 225 10.10 -5.52 5.41
C ARG A 225 11.06 -5.19 6.56
N LEU A 226 11.27 -3.90 6.84
CA LEU A 226 12.12 -3.44 7.94
C LEU A 226 11.55 -3.85 9.32
N LEU A 227 10.24 -3.70 9.54
CA LEU A 227 9.60 -4.15 10.77
C LEU A 227 9.88 -5.63 11.01
N VAL A 228 9.65 -6.48 10.01
CA VAL A 228 9.85 -7.93 10.17
C VAL A 228 11.31 -8.26 10.41
N ALA A 229 12.25 -7.61 9.72
CA ALA A 229 13.68 -7.79 9.94
C ALA A 229 14.08 -7.40 11.39
N ARG A 230 13.58 -6.26 11.89
CA ARG A 230 13.81 -5.82 13.27
C ARG A 230 13.19 -6.76 14.30
N LEU A 231 11.98 -7.28 14.04
CA LEU A 231 11.36 -8.29 14.90
C LEU A 231 12.18 -9.57 14.95
N ASN A 232 12.74 -10.03 13.82
CA ASN A 232 13.60 -11.21 13.76
C ASN A 232 14.90 -11.01 14.56
N GLU A 233 15.48 -9.81 14.55
CA GLU A 233 16.67 -9.47 15.36
C GLU A 233 16.38 -9.45 16.85
N LEU A 234 15.19 -9.02 17.25
CA LEU A 234 14.77 -8.99 18.66
C LEU A 234 14.53 -10.40 19.23
N GLY A 235 14.31 -11.39 18.37
CA GLY A 235 14.21 -12.79 18.75
C GLY A 235 13.00 -13.53 18.15
N PRO A 236 13.01 -14.86 18.18
CA PRO A 236 11.97 -15.68 17.55
C PRO A 236 10.59 -15.51 18.18
N ASP A 237 10.50 -15.04 19.41
CA ASP A 237 9.27 -14.77 20.14
C ASP A 237 8.66 -13.39 19.83
N TRP A 238 9.32 -12.59 18.96
CA TRP A 238 8.79 -11.32 18.43
C TRP A 238 8.00 -11.51 17.13
N ASN A 239 7.56 -12.69 16.81
CA ASN A 239 6.86 -13.05 15.59
C ASN A 239 5.37 -12.63 15.55
N TYR A 240 5.05 -11.42 15.99
CA TYR A 240 3.67 -10.90 16.03
C TYR A 240 3.05 -10.75 14.64
N PRO A 241 1.70 -10.93 14.54
CA PRO A 241 0.97 -10.75 13.29
C PRO A 241 1.01 -9.31 12.78
N ILE A 242 0.84 -9.16 11.46
CA ILE A 242 0.84 -7.87 10.78
C ILE A 242 -0.42 -7.66 9.93
N HIS A 243 -0.93 -6.43 9.95
CA HIS A 243 -2.07 -5.98 9.16
C HIS A 243 -1.59 -5.09 8.02
N LEU A 244 -1.73 -5.54 6.78
CA LEU A 244 -1.31 -4.80 5.60
C LEU A 244 -2.40 -3.83 5.11
N GLY A 245 -1.98 -2.70 4.55
CA GLY A 245 -2.89 -1.78 3.87
C GLY A 245 -2.19 -0.48 3.46
N VAL A 246 -2.40 -0.08 2.22
CA VAL A 246 -2.09 1.28 1.75
C VAL A 246 -3.15 2.21 2.33
N THR A 247 -2.77 3.41 2.77
CA THR A 247 -3.73 4.44 3.20
C THR A 247 -3.92 5.47 2.10
N GLU A 248 -5.08 6.12 2.05
CA GLU A 248 -5.41 7.17 1.07
C GLU A 248 -5.09 6.77 -0.38
N ALA A 249 -5.37 5.52 -0.76
CA ALA A 249 -5.03 4.98 -2.08
C ALA A 249 -5.83 5.63 -3.23
N GLY A 250 -6.98 6.24 -2.92
CA GLY A 250 -7.85 6.89 -3.90
C GLY A 250 -9.00 5.98 -4.35
N GLU A 251 -9.59 6.30 -5.48
CA GLU A 251 -10.77 5.61 -6.01
C GLU A 251 -10.47 4.84 -7.30
N GLY A 252 -11.41 4.01 -7.72
CA GLY A 252 -11.42 3.34 -9.01
C GLY A 252 -10.18 2.50 -9.26
N GLU A 253 -9.65 2.63 -10.45
CA GLU A 253 -8.46 1.90 -10.91
C GLU A 253 -7.21 2.28 -10.11
N ASP A 254 -6.99 3.57 -9.84
CA ASP A 254 -5.79 4.06 -9.14
C ASP A 254 -5.69 3.51 -7.70
N GLY A 255 -6.81 3.49 -6.97
CA GLY A 255 -6.85 2.92 -5.61
C GLY A 255 -6.56 1.42 -5.58
N ARG A 256 -7.09 0.68 -6.56
CA ARG A 256 -6.84 -0.76 -6.72
C ARG A 256 -5.39 -1.04 -7.06
N ILE A 257 -4.79 -0.28 -7.98
CA ILE A 257 -3.38 -0.43 -8.39
C ILE A 257 -2.44 -0.14 -7.21
N LYS A 258 -2.62 1.00 -6.50
CA LYS A 258 -1.80 1.33 -5.32
C LYS A 258 -1.91 0.24 -4.25
N SER A 259 -3.13 -0.23 -3.98
CA SER A 259 -3.36 -1.32 -3.01
C SER A 259 -2.73 -2.64 -3.45
N ALA A 260 -2.84 -2.98 -4.74
CA ALA A 260 -2.25 -4.20 -5.31
C ALA A 260 -0.71 -4.15 -5.22
N ILE A 261 -0.08 -3.04 -5.54
CA ILE A 261 1.37 -2.87 -5.40
C ILE A 261 1.78 -3.05 -3.94
N GLY A 262 1.18 -2.29 -3.00
CA GLY A 262 1.61 -2.31 -1.60
C GLY A 262 1.29 -3.63 -0.90
N ILE A 263 0.05 -4.12 -1.00
CA ILE A 263 -0.38 -5.34 -0.31
C ILE A 263 0.12 -6.58 -1.05
N GLY A 264 -0.05 -6.62 -2.38
CA GLY A 264 0.30 -7.79 -3.19
C GLY A 264 1.78 -8.11 -3.16
N SER A 265 2.68 -7.12 -3.21
CA SER A 265 4.12 -7.32 -3.06
C SER A 265 4.47 -8.03 -1.75
N LEU A 266 3.89 -7.58 -0.63
CA LEU A 266 4.15 -8.15 0.69
C LEU A 266 3.54 -9.54 0.85
N LEU A 267 2.34 -9.78 0.29
CA LEU A 267 1.76 -11.12 0.24
C LEU A 267 2.65 -12.09 -0.56
N CYS A 268 3.21 -11.64 -1.69
CA CYS A 268 4.15 -12.43 -2.49
C CYS A 268 5.48 -12.68 -1.75
N ASP A 269 5.89 -11.78 -0.89
CA ASP A 269 7.04 -11.98 0.02
C ASP A 269 6.71 -12.89 1.23
N GLY A 270 5.48 -13.39 1.36
CA GLY A 270 5.01 -14.23 2.47
C GLY A 270 4.63 -13.47 3.73
N LEU A 271 4.42 -12.17 3.64
CA LEU A 271 4.06 -11.30 4.76
C LEU A 271 2.57 -10.96 4.75
N GLY A 272 1.94 -10.96 5.92
CA GLY A 272 0.55 -10.53 6.12
C GLY A 272 -0.35 -11.57 6.76
N ASP A 273 -1.05 -11.16 7.81
CA ASP A 273 -2.03 -11.99 8.56
C ASP A 273 -3.44 -11.41 8.43
N THR A 274 -3.55 -10.12 8.13
CA THR A 274 -4.81 -9.46 7.80
C THR A 274 -4.55 -8.33 6.82
N ILE A 275 -5.50 -8.06 5.95
CA ILE A 275 -5.39 -7.02 4.92
C ILE A 275 -6.61 -6.11 4.90
N ARG A 276 -6.40 -4.85 4.49
CA ARG A 276 -7.45 -3.93 4.09
C ARG A 276 -7.03 -3.17 2.84
N VAL A 277 -7.78 -3.32 1.78
CA VAL A 277 -7.77 -2.40 0.64
C VAL A 277 -8.51 -1.13 1.06
N SER A 278 -7.98 0.05 0.74
CA SER A 278 -8.60 1.34 1.05
C SER A 278 -9.04 2.02 -0.24
N LEU A 279 -10.33 2.19 -0.44
CA LEU A 279 -10.90 2.87 -1.60
C LEU A 279 -11.73 4.07 -1.17
N THR A 280 -11.73 5.14 -1.99
CA THR A 280 -12.67 6.27 -1.86
C THR A 280 -14.02 5.91 -2.51
N GLU A 281 -14.50 4.72 -2.21
CA GLU A 281 -15.76 4.12 -2.67
C GLU A 281 -16.50 3.58 -1.43
N ASP A 282 -17.70 3.07 -1.59
CA ASP A 282 -18.40 2.42 -0.50
C ASP A 282 -17.64 1.19 -0.02
N SER A 283 -17.48 1.07 1.28
CA SER A 283 -16.59 0.06 1.90
C SER A 283 -16.84 -1.39 1.48
N PRO A 284 -18.04 -1.85 1.12
CA PRO A 284 -18.25 -3.19 0.58
C PRO A 284 -17.43 -3.52 -0.67
N HIS A 285 -17.07 -2.52 -1.49
CA HIS A 285 -16.23 -2.71 -2.68
C HIS A 285 -14.77 -3.07 -2.34
N GLU A 286 -14.30 -2.83 -1.12
CA GLU A 286 -12.94 -3.20 -0.68
C GLU A 286 -12.76 -4.73 -0.54
N ILE A 287 -13.81 -5.45 -0.14
CA ILE A 287 -13.72 -6.88 0.23
C ILE A 287 -13.49 -7.81 -0.97
N PRO A 288 -14.19 -7.66 -2.13
CA PRO A 288 -13.87 -8.42 -3.33
C PRO A 288 -12.42 -8.23 -3.78
N VAL A 289 -11.90 -7.00 -3.76
CA VAL A 289 -10.50 -6.72 -4.12
C VAL A 289 -9.52 -7.41 -3.15
N CYS A 290 -9.83 -7.43 -1.86
CA CYS A 290 -9.05 -8.21 -0.89
C CYS A 290 -9.07 -9.71 -1.23
N ALA A 291 -10.23 -10.26 -1.59
CA ALA A 291 -10.36 -11.68 -1.93
C ALA A 291 -9.58 -12.01 -3.20
N ASP A 292 -9.65 -11.17 -4.23
CA ASP A 292 -8.93 -11.34 -5.49
C ASP A 292 -7.41 -11.31 -5.29
N LEU A 293 -6.88 -10.39 -4.48
CA LEU A 293 -5.45 -10.33 -4.14
C LEU A 293 -4.98 -11.59 -3.43
N LEU A 294 -5.77 -12.11 -2.49
CA LEU A 294 -5.44 -13.34 -1.77
C LEU A 294 -5.49 -14.57 -2.69
N ALA A 295 -6.48 -14.64 -3.59
CA ALA A 295 -6.61 -15.72 -4.56
C ALA A 295 -5.51 -15.69 -5.62
N LEU A 296 -5.02 -14.51 -5.97
CA LEU A 296 -3.98 -14.30 -6.98
C LEU A 296 -2.58 -14.70 -6.47
N THR A 297 -2.27 -14.47 -5.19
CA THR A 297 -0.94 -14.66 -4.59
C THR A 297 -0.31 -16.03 -4.89
N PRO A 298 -1.00 -17.18 -4.74
CA PRO A 298 -0.42 -18.49 -5.05
C PRO A 298 0.02 -18.66 -6.51
N ALA A 299 -0.65 -17.99 -7.45
CA ALA A 299 -0.31 -18.05 -8.86
C ALA A 299 0.91 -17.20 -9.21
N LEU A 300 1.21 -16.19 -8.41
CA LEU A 300 2.33 -15.25 -8.60
C LEU A 300 3.60 -15.64 -7.83
N THR A 301 3.56 -16.72 -7.06
CA THR A 301 4.64 -17.11 -6.16
C THR A 301 5.13 -18.53 -6.41
N LEU A 302 6.40 -18.77 -6.10
CA LEU A 302 7.01 -20.09 -6.14
C LEU A 302 6.98 -20.69 -4.72
N PRO A 303 6.17 -21.72 -4.45
CA PRO A 303 6.14 -22.33 -3.12
C PRO A 303 7.46 -23.02 -2.80
N GLU A 304 7.91 -22.91 -1.55
CA GLU A 304 9.03 -23.68 -1.04
C GLU A 304 8.65 -25.17 -1.04
N ARG A 305 9.30 -25.99 -1.85
CA ARG A 305 9.13 -27.46 -1.79
C ARG A 305 10.00 -28.00 -0.66
N LYS A 306 9.40 -28.68 0.29
CA LYS A 306 10.18 -29.54 1.20
C LYS A 306 10.85 -30.64 0.36
N PRO A 307 12.13 -30.95 0.58
CA PRO A 307 12.79 -32.05 -0.11
C PRO A 307 12.05 -33.35 0.22
N GLU A 308 11.36 -33.90 -0.76
CA GLU A 308 10.84 -35.25 -0.68
C GLU A 308 12.02 -36.21 -0.88
N ASN A 309 12.35 -36.98 0.18
CA ASN A 309 13.25 -38.12 0.16
C ASN A 309 14.59 -37.95 -0.59
N GLY A 310 15.50 -37.13 -0.05
CA GLY A 310 16.95 -37.25 -0.35
C GLY A 310 17.42 -37.03 -1.79
N GLN A 311 16.55 -36.74 -2.74
CA GLN A 311 16.93 -36.37 -4.09
C GLN A 311 17.10 -34.85 -4.16
N ALA A 312 18.30 -34.43 -4.53
CA ALA A 312 18.59 -33.03 -4.86
C ALA A 312 17.53 -32.54 -5.85
N SER A 313 16.70 -31.60 -5.40
CA SER A 313 15.74 -30.90 -6.24
C SER A 313 16.47 -30.38 -7.48
N GLY A 314 15.91 -30.61 -8.66
CA GLY A 314 16.54 -30.34 -9.95
C GLY A 314 17.12 -28.95 -10.10
N SER A 315 17.85 -28.72 -11.19
CA SER A 315 18.71 -27.57 -11.48
C SER A 315 18.16 -26.16 -11.12
N ILE A 316 16.85 -25.96 -11.10
CA ILE A 316 16.23 -24.67 -10.75
C ILE A 316 16.45 -24.31 -9.27
N ALA A 317 16.19 -25.22 -8.32
CA ALA A 317 16.33 -24.91 -6.90
C ALA A 317 17.79 -24.63 -6.53
N SER A 318 18.75 -25.37 -7.10
CA SER A 318 20.19 -25.10 -6.92
C SER A 318 20.59 -23.74 -7.50
N THR A 319 20.05 -23.36 -8.65
CA THR A 319 20.27 -22.05 -9.25
C THR A 319 19.74 -20.93 -8.35
N LEU A 320 18.49 -21.03 -7.87
CA LEU A 320 17.90 -20.04 -6.98
C LEU A 320 18.69 -19.90 -5.68
N GLN A 321 19.15 -21.01 -5.10
CA GLN A 321 19.97 -20.99 -3.88
C GLN A 321 21.34 -20.34 -4.13
N ARG A 322 22.00 -20.63 -5.26
CA ARG A 322 23.29 -20.02 -5.63
C ARG A 322 23.21 -18.51 -5.75
N PHE A 323 22.09 -17.95 -6.24
CA PHE A 323 21.89 -16.52 -6.44
C PHE A 323 21.02 -15.86 -5.37
N SER A 324 20.81 -16.51 -4.23
CA SER A 324 20.03 -15.94 -3.12
C SER A 324 20.77 -14.87 -2.31
N THR A 325 22.11 -14.81 -2.42
CA THR A 325 22.95 -13.84 -1.70
C THR A 325 24.12 -13.39 -2.59
N PRO A 326 24.40 -12.07 -2.72
CA PRO A 326 23.62 -10.95 -2.18
C PRO A 326 22.29 -10.77 -2.92
N TRP A 327 21.31 -10.19 -2.23
CA TRP A 327 20.02 -9.89 -2.84
C TRP A 327 20.16 -8.98 -4.07
N PRO A 328 19.29 -9.13 -5.07
CA PRO A 328 19.32 -8.31 -6.29
C PRO A 328 18.91 -6.85 -6.08
N PHE A 329 18.33 -6.54 -4.91
CA PHE A 329 17.86 -5.21 -4.52
C PHE A 329 18.05 -4.98 -3.01
N ASP A 330 18.01 -3.72 -2.56
CA ASP A 330 17.91 -3.40 -1.12
C ASP A 330 16.44 -3.50 -0.68
N PRO A 331 16.07 -4.40 0.24
CA PRO A 331 14.68 -4.57 0.66
C PRO A 331 14.18 -3.47 1.60
N PHE A 332 15.07 -2.64 2.15
CA PHE A 332 14.80 -1.67 3.21
C PHE A 332 14.93 -0.23 2.76
N HIS A 333 15.52 -0.02 1.60
CA HIS A 333 15.67 1.29 0.99
C HIS A 333 15.54 1.18 -0.53
N PHE A 334 14.62 1.96 -1.10
CA PHE A 334 14.44 1.98 -2.55
C PHE A 334 15.66 2.58 -3.23
N GLU A 335 16.28 1.80 -4.08
CA GLU A 335 17.35 2.23 -4.97
C GLU A 335 17.10 1.68 -6.37
N LYS A 336 16.95 2.57 -7.35
CA LYS A 336 16.84 2.15 -8.75
C LYS A 336 18.15 1.48 -9.17
N ARG A 337 18.04 0.29 -9.76
CA ARG A 337 19.20 -0.41 -10.32
C ARG A 337 19.89 0.47 -11.36
N LEU A 338 21.21 0.65 -11.20
CA LEU A 338 22.02 1.42 -12.15
C LEU A 338 22.12 0.65 -13.47
N THR A 339 21.75 1.31 -14.55
CA THR A 339 21.80 0.76 -15.92
C THR A 339 22.41 1.80 -16.88
N PRO A 340 23.08 1.40 -17.96
CA PRO A 340 23.50 2.34 -19.00
C PRO A 340 22.27 2.89 -19.74
N GLU A 341 22.42 4.08 -20.28
CA GLU A 341 21.47 4.61 -21.24
C GLU A 341 21.68 3.92 -22.60
N ILE A 342 20.64 3.38 -23.20
CA ILE A 342 20.66 2.71 -24.49
C ILE A 342 19.64 3.34 -25.44
N GLU A 343 19.88 3.21 -26.75
CA GLU A 343 18.91 3.60 -27.78
C GLU A 343 17.99 2.43 -28.11
N LEU A 344 16.67 2.64 -27.99
CA LEU A 344 15.66 1.69 -28.44
C LEU A 344 15.31 1.89 -29.93
N ASN A 345 15.34 3.12 -30.40
CA ASN A 345 15.21 3.55 -31.79
C ASN A 345 15.82 4.96 -31.93
N GLU A 346 15.80 5.55 -33.15
CA GLU A 346 16.43 6.83 -33.50
C GLU A 346 16.12 8.01 -32.56
N ASN A 347 14.99 7.97 -31.82
CA ASN A 347 14.52 9.08 -30.98
C ASN A 347 14.13 8.67 -29.56
N LEU A 348 14.37 7.41 -29.18
CA LEU A 348 13.93 6.88 -27.89
C LEU A 348 15.06 6.18 -27.16
N LYS A 349 15.39 6.70 -25.99
CA LYS A 349 16.39 6.14 -25.08
C LYS A 349 15.71 5.46 -23.87
N CYS A 350 16.39 4.48 -23.28
CA CYS A 350 15.96 3.70 -22.14
C CYS A 350 17.15 3.45 -21.19
N GLY A 351 16.88 3.20 -19.92
CA GLY A 351 17.94 3.01 -18.91
C GLY A 351 18.50 4.32 -18.37
N GLY A 352 19.49 4.26 -17.51
CA GLY A 352 20.07 5.43 -16.85
C GLY A 352 19.02 6.28 -16.13
N GLU A 353 19.11 7.58 -16.34
CA GLU A 353 18.14 8.56 -15.81
C GLU A 353 16.88 8.74 -16.68
N GLN A 354 16.75 7.94 -17.74
CA GLN A 354 15.59 8.00 -18.61
C GLN A 354 14.31 7.56 -17.90
N LEU A 355 13.17 8.12 -18.33
CA LEU A 355 11.87 7.64 -17.87
C LEU A 355 11.70 6.16 -18.22
N ILE A 356 11.07 5.40 -17.34
CA ILE A 356 10.70 4.01 -17.62
C ILE A 356 9.73 3.99 -18.81
N ARG A 357 10.08 3.21 -19.84
CA ARG A 357 9.38 3.21 -21.13
C ARG A 357 8.17 2.28 -21.13
N VAL A 358 7.13 2.70 -21.85
CA VAL A 358 5.94 1.88 -22.04
C VAL A 358 6.03 1.21 -23.43
N VAL A 359 6.21 -0.10 -23.40
CA VAL A 359 6.27 -0.97 -24.57
C VAL A 359 4.92 -1.66 -24.74
N VAL A 360 4.49 -1.83 -25.98
CA VAL A 360 3.26 -2.57 -26.34
C VAL A 360 3.57 -3.65 -27.38
N THR A 361 2.70 -4.65 -27.50
CA THR A 361 2.80 -5.62 -28.62
C THR A 361 2.37 -4.97 -29.93
N ARG A 362 2.81 -5.51 -31.08
CA ARG A 362 2.36 -5.09 -32.40
C ARG A 362 0.83 -5.09 -32.50
N ALA A 363 0.20 -6.15 -32.02
CA ALA A 363 -1.26 -6.28 -32.03
C ALA A 363 -1.99 -5.18 -31.22
N THR A 364 -1.37 -4.73 -30.11
CA THR A 364 -1.88 -3.58 -29.34
C THR A 364 -1.62 -2.28 -30.07
N TYR A 365 -0.42 -2.08 -30.60
CA TYR A 365 -0.04 -0.87 -31.34
C TYR A 365 -0.99 -0.60 -32.50
N ASP A 366 -1.24 -1.59 -33.36
CA ASP A 366 -2.11 -1.45 -34.53
C ASP A 366 -3.55 -1.01 -34.18
N LYS A 367 -4.03 -1.41 -32.99
CA LYS A 367 -5.36 -1.03 -32.51
C LYS A 367 -5.42 0.38 -31.91
N VAL A 368 -4.34 0.83 -31.26
CA VAL A 368 -4.35 2.11 -30.52
C VAL A 368 -3.74 3.26 -31.29
N ALA A 369 -2.73 3.04 -32.12
CA ALA A 369 -2.01 4.06 -32.86
C ALA A 369 -2.92 4.97 -33.70
N PRO A 370 -3.94 4.47 -34.42
CA PRO A 370 -4.86 5.32 -35.18
C PRO A 370 -5.70 6.29 -34.34
N LYS A 371 -5.79 6.04 -33.03
CA LYS A 371 -6.63 6.80 -32.08
C LYS A 371 -5.83 7.73 -31.19
N ILE A 372 -4.50 7.69 -31.26
CA ILE A 372 -3.58 8.42 -30.39
C ILE A 372 -2.87 9.51 -31.21
N ARG A 373 -2.87 10.73 -30.70
CA ARG A 373 -2.14 11.86 -31.29
C ARG A 373 -0.70 11.88 -30.77
N ALA A 374 0.23 12.43 -31.55
CA ALA A 374 1.64 12.53 -31.18
C ALA A 374 1.89 13.26 -29.85
N LYS A 375 0.98 14.18 -29.47
CA LYS A 375 1.05 14.97 -28.24
C LYS A 375 0.42 14.31 -27.01
N ASP A 376 -0.31 13.20 -27.19
CA ASP A 376 -0.97 12.53 -26.06
C ASP A 376 0.10 11.94 -25.12
N ASP A 377 -0.06 12.16 -23.80
CA ASP A 377 0.86 11.66 -22.78
C ASP A 377 0.82 10.14 -22.65
N VAL A 378 -0.37 9.55 -22.84
CA VAL A 378 -0.59 8.10 -22.82
C VAL A 378 -0.51 7.57 -24.24
N ARG A 379 0.68 7.11 -24.64
CA ARG A 379 0.96 6.59 -25.98
C ARG A 379 1.93 5.41 -25.93
N PRO A 380 1.88 4.48 -26.91
CA PRO A 380 2.95 3.50 -27.08
C PRO A 380 4.27 4.22 -27.38
N GLU A 381 5.33 3.88 -26.64
CA GLU A 381 6.65 4.47 -26.88
C GLU A 381 7.52 3.56 -27.75
N ALA A 382 7.36 2.23 -27.60
CA ALA A 382 8.01 1.25 -28.45
C ALA A 382 7.11 0.03 -28.69
N VAL A 383 7.42 -0.72 -29.74
CA VAL A 383 6.75 -1.97 -30.08
C VAL A 383 7.68 -3.14 -29.80
N TYR A 384 7.20 -4.11 -29.03
CA TYR A 384 8.00 -5.24 -28.51
C TYR A 384 8.72 -6.00 -29.62
N GLU A 385 8.03 -6.29 -30.72
CA GLU A 385 8.52 -7.05 -31.85
C GLU A 385 9.57 -6.30 -32.70
N ASP A 386 9.71 -4.98 -32.51
CA ASP A 386 10.71 -4.14 -33.22
C ASP A 386 11.98 -3.92 -32.41
N LEU A 387 12.00 -4.35 -31.13
CA LEU A 387 13.14 -4.10 -30.24
C LEU A 387 14.28 -5.08 -30.49
N ASN A 388 15.51 -4.57 -30.46
CA ASN A 388 16.70 -5.41 -30.31
C ASN A 388 16.78 -5.92 -28.86
N LEU A 389 16.04 -6.99 -28.56
CA LEU A 389 15.79 -7.50 -27.24
C LEU A 389 16.40 -8.90 -27.04
N ALA A 390 17.16 -9.10 -25.96
CA ALA A 390 17.60 -10.43 -25.56
C ALA A 390 16.56 -11.05 -24.61
N GLU A 391 15.95 -12.13 -25.04
CA GLU A 391 15.05 -12.96 -24.23
C GLU A 391 15.84 -14.05 -23.50
N ILE A 392 15.90 -13.98 -22.17
CA ILE A 392 16.76 -14.80 -21.33
C ILE A 392 15.92 -15.75 -20.47
N ASP A 393 16.30 -17.03 -20.44
CA ASP A 393 15.88 -17.93 -19.37
C ASP A 393 16.88 -17.83 -18.21
N PRO A 394 16.55 -17.16 -17.11
CA PRO A 394 17.49 -16.97 -16.00
C PRO A 394 17.78 -18.25 -15.22
N THR A 395 17.07 -19.35 -15.50
CA THR A 395 17.33 -20.66 -14.87
C THR A 395 18.42 -21.46 -15.58
N GLN A 396 18.77 -21.06 -16.81
CA GLN A 396 19.80 -21.69 -17.63
C GLN A 396 21.06 -20.80 -17.70
N ASP A 397 22.16 -21.35 -18.15
CA ASP A 397 23.33 -20.54 -18.44
C ASP A 397 23.09 -19.69 -19.69
N PHE A 398 23.49 -18.44 -19.62
CA PHE A 398 23.37 -17.48 -20.71
C PHE A 398 24.57 -16.56 -20.77
N GLU A 399 24.82 -16.05 -21.95
CA GLU A 399 25.80 -15.00 -22.20
C GLU A 399 25.11 -13.77 -22.77
N ILE A 400 25.64 -12.59 -22.44
CA ILE A 400 25.20 -11.32 -23.02
C ILE A 400 26.41 -10.70 -23.69
N ASN A 401 26.36 -10.61 -25.01
CA ASN A 401 27.44 -10.13 -25.83
C ASN A 401 27.52 -8.60 -25.95
N CYS A 402 26.43 -7.91 -25.59
CA CYS A 402 26.31 -6.45 -25.72
C CYS A 402 25.75 -5.83 -24.44
N GLU A 403 26.51 -4.91 -23.83
CA GLU A 403 26.09 -4.20 -22.61
C GLU A 403 24.96 -3.20 -22.88
N THR A 404 24.84 -2.72 -24.11
CA THR A 404 23.82 -1.76 -24.54
C THR A 404 22.56 -2.42 -25.11
N GLN A 405 22.31 -3.70 -24.82
CA GLN A 405 21.13 -4.42 -25.26
C GLN A 405 20.07 -4.44 -24.16
N LEU A 406 18.82 -4.17 -24.51
CA LEU A 406 17.68 -4.40 -23.64
C LEU A 406 17.48 -5.90 -23.41
N VAL A 407 17.20 -6.31 -22.17
CA VAL A 407 16.97 -7.71 -21.83
C VAL A 407 15.62 -7.93 -21.18
N THR A 408 15.06 -9.11 -21.30
CA THR A 408 13.85 -9.53 -20.61
C THR A 408 13.88 -11.03 -20.29
N VAL A 409 12.98 -11.47 -19.42
CA VAL A 409 12.79 -12.90 -19.18
C VAL A 409 12.06 -13.53 -20.40
N LYS A 410 12.57 -14.63 -20.89
CA LYS A 410 11.98 -15.42 -22.00
C LYS A 410 10.61 -15.95 -21.59
N ASP A 411 9.69 -16.05 -22.54
CA ASP A 411 8.42 -16.71 -22.33
C ASP A 411 8.59 -18.22 -22.13
N GLY A 412 7.67 -18.84 -21.39
CA GLY A 412 7.72 -20.28 -21.11
C GLY A 412 8.68 -20.70 -19.98
N VAL A 413 9.37 -19.76 -19.35
CA VAL A 413 10.22 -20.05 -18.16
C VAL A 413 9.35 -20.62 -17.03
N LYS A 414 9.85 -21.67 -16.36
CA LYS A 414 9.15 -22.39 -15.28
C LYS A 414 9.24 -21.69 -13.92
N LEU A 415 9.25 -20.36 -13.92
CA LEU A 415 9.23 -19.52 -12.71
C LEU A 415 8.09 -18.50 -12.83
N PRO A 416 7.45 -18.15 -11.71
CA PRO A 416 6.60 -16.97 -11.65
C PRO A 416 7.38 -15.70 -12.01
N ALA A 417 6.73 -14.73 -12.64
CA ALA A 417 7.38 -13.56 -13.22
C ALA A 417 8.24 -12.78 -12.19
N ILE A 418 7.73 -12.56 -10.97
CA ILE A 418 8.48 -11.85 -9.92
C ILE A 418 9.80 -12.56 -9.61
N ALA A 419 9.76 -13.86 -9.36
CA ALA A 419 10.95 -14.66 -9.09
C ALA A 419 11.91 -14.69 -10.27
N ALA A 420 11.38 -14.81 -11.50
CA ALA A 420 12.18 -14.87 -12.72
C ALA A 420 12.94 -13.55 -12.98
N PHE A 421 12.28 -12.39 -12.82
CA PHE A 421 12.94 -11.09 -13.00
C PHE A 421 13.91 -10.75 -11.86
N ARG A 422 13.59 -11.11 -10.61
CA ARG A 422 14.54 -11.01 -9.51
C ARG A 422 15.81 -11.86 -9.78
N LEU A 423 15.63 -13.10 -10.27
CA LEU A 423 16.75 -13.98 -10.64
C LEU A 423 17.55 -13.40 -11.81
N LEU A 424 16.89 -12.89 -12.85
CA LEU A 424 17.58 -12.23 -13.97
C LEU A 424 18.45 -11.07 -13.46
N SER A 425 17.90 -10.19 -12.62
CA SER A 425 18.64 -9.08 -12.03
C SER A 425 19.84 -9.56 -11.20
N ALA A 426 19.68 -10.60 -10.37
CA ALA A 426 20.76 -11.17 -9.58
C ALA A 426 21.89 -11.75 -10.46
N ARG A 427 21.53 -12.48 -11.52
CA ARG A 427 22.51 -13.07 -12.43
C ARG A 427 23.24 -12.03 -13.26
N LEU A 428 22.54 -10.99 -13.73
CA LEU A 428 23.19 -9.85 -14.39
C LEU A 428 24.23 -9.20 -13.46
N LYS A 429 23.85 -8.93 -12.22
CA LYS A 429 24.77 -8.38 -11.20
C LYS A 429 25.98 -9.29 -10.98
N HIS A 430 25.76 -10.62 -10.91
CA HIS A 430 26.86 -11.59 -10.74
C HIS A 430 27.83 -11.63 -11.93
N LEU A 431 27.32 -11.43 -13.15
CA LEU A 431 28.11 -11.35 -14.38
C LEU A 431 28.78 -9.97 -14.58
N GLY A 432 28.59 -9.01 -13.65
CA GLY A 432 29.05 -7.63 -13.81
C GLY A 432 28.34 -6.88 -14.94
N ARG A 433 27.09 -7.28 -15.28
CA ARG A 433 26.31 -6.71 -16.36
C ARG A 433 25.18 -5.83 -15.81
N ASN A 434 24.99 -4.67 -16.41
CA ASN A 434 23.99 -3.68 -15.99
C ASN A 434 22.93 -3.41 -17.07
N ASN A 435 22.71 -4.35 -17.98
CA ASN A 435 21.72 -4.20 -19.06
C ASN A 435 20.37 -3.71 -18.55
N PRO A 436 19.72 -2.74 -19.22
CA PRO A 436 18.35 -2.35 -18.90
C PRO A 436 17.37 -3.52 -19.05
N ILE A 437 16.34 -3.57 -18.18
CA ILE A 437 15.39 -4.68 -18.11
C ILE A 437 14.01 -4.22 -18.55
N LEU A 438 13.40 -4.92 -19.50
CA LEU A 438 11.99 -4.84 -19.83
C LEU A 438 11.20 -5.83 -18.97
N LEU A 439 10.32 -5.31 -18.12
CA LEU A 439 9.41 -6.11 -17.28
C LEU A 439 8.15 -6.51 -18.07
N LYS A 440 7.66 -7.72 -17.82
CA LYS A 440 6.39 -8.26 -18.34
C LYS A 440 5.50 -8.68 -17.16
N ASP A 441 4.21 -8.37 -17.21
CA ASP A 441 3.23 -8.75 -16.19
C ASP A 441 2.90 -10.24 -16.19
N CYS A 442 3.15 -10.92 -17.29
CA CYS A 442 3.01 -12.38 -17.44
C CYS A 442 4.05 -12.95 -18.39
N LEU A 443 4.43 -14.21 -18.16
CA LEU A 443 5.29 -15.00 -19.04
C LEU A 443 4.42 -16.02 -19.76
N LEU A 444 4.17 -15.82 -21.08
CA LEU A 444 3.31 -16.69 -21.87
C LEU A 444 3.86 -18.13 -21.87
N GLY A 445 2.98 -19.12 -21.70
CA GLY A 445 3.39 -20.53 -21.62
C GLY A 445 4.09 -20.94 -20.31
N GLY A 446 4.28 -20.00 -19.38
CA GLY A 446 4.81 -20.27 -18.04
C GLY A 446 3.75 -20.81 -17.07
N PRO A 447 4.11 -21.03 -15.79
CA PRO A 447 3.22 -21.62 -14.79
C PRO A 447 2.06 -20.72 -14.34
N THR A 448 2.12 -19.44 -14.65
CA THR A 448 1.04 -18.48 -14.36
C THR A 448 -0.09 -18.62 -15.37
N LYS A 449 -1.27 -19.00 -14.91
CA LYS A 449 -2.48 -19.02 -15.75
C LYS A 449 -2.86 -17.57 -16.09
N THR A 450 -3.35 -17.34 -17.29
CA THR A 450 -4.00 -16.07 -17.64
C THR A 450 -5.15 -15.83 -16.67
N PRO A 451 -5.14 -14.73 -15.91
CA PRO A 451 -6.18 -14.45 -14.94
C PRO A 451 -7.51 -14.15 -15.65
N PRO A 452 -8.65 -14.30 -14.96
CA PRO A 452 -9.89 -13.74 -15.45
C PRO A 452 -9.72 -12.22 -15.74
N PRO A 453 -10.41 -11.66 -16.72
CA PRO A 453 -10.23 -10.24 -17.09
C PRO A 453 -10.39 -9.26 -15.92
N ASN A 454 -11.27 -9.57 -14.97
CA ASN A 454 -11.50 -8.73 -13.78
C ASN A 454 -10.31 -8.65 -12.81
N ILE A 455 -9.34 -9.57 -12.89
CA ILE A 455 -8.15 -9.56 -12.04
C ILE A 455 -6.84 -9.29 -12.80
N ALA A 456 -6.91 -9.11 -14.12
CA ALA A 456 -5.74 -8.79 -14.95
C ALA A 456 -5.02 -7.51 -14.48
N LEU A 457 -5.79 -6.48 -14.11
CA LEU A 457 -5.30 -5.25 -13.51
C LEU A 457 -4.49 -5.54 -12.23
N LEU A 458 -5.04 -6.33 -11.31
CA LEU A 458 -4.38 -6.63 -10.04
C LEU A 458 -3.10 -7.43 -10.27
N GLN A 459 -3.11 -8.40 -11.19
CA GLN A 459 -1.91 -9.17 -11.54
C GLN A 459 -0.81 -8.28 -12.09
N ALA A 460 -1.11 -7.46 -13.10
CA ALA A 460 -0.13 -6.55 -13.69
C ALA A 460 0.45 -5.58 -12.66
N ALA A 461 -0.42 -5.02 -11.81
CA ALA A 461 -0.01 -4.11 -10.73
C ALA A 461 0.87 -4.80 -9.69
N VAL A 462 0.54 -6.03 -9.26
CA VAL A 462 1.38 -6.79 -8.32
C VAL A 462 2.72 -7.14 -8.95
N VAL A 463 2.73 -7.73 -10.16
CA VAL A 463 3.98 -8.22 -10.77
C VAL A 463 4.92 -7.08 -11.13
N ILE A 464 4.46 -6.12 -11.94
CA ILE A 464 5.30 -5.00 -12.38
C ILE A 464 5.60 -4.07 -11.20
N GLY A 465 4.58 -3.76 -10.38
CA GLY A 465 4.73 -2.85 -9.26
C GLY A 465 5.67 -3.36 -8.17
N SER A 466 5.68 -4.67 -7.87
CA SER A 466 6.65 -5.28 -6.94
C SER A 466 8.08 -5.11 -7.42
N LEU A 467 8.33 -5.39 -8.71
CA LEU A 467 9.66 -5.28 -9.29
C LEU A 467 10.14 -3.83 -9.39
N LEU A 468 9.24 -2.90 -9.73
CA LEU A 468 9.53 -1.46 -9.69
C LEU A 468 9.82 -0.96 -8.27
N ALA A 469 9.14 -1.50 -7.25
CA ALA A 469 9.41 -1.19 -5.85
C ALA A 469 10.75 -1.78 -5.37
N ASP A 470 11.20 -2.88 -5.97
CA ASP A 470 12.54 -3.45 -5.77
C ASP A 470 13.64 -2.72 -6.58
N GLY A 471 13.30 -1.63 -7.30
CA GLY A 471 14.23 -0.88 -8.14
C GLY A 471 14.60 -1.57 -9.46
N ILE A 472 13.87 -2.61 -9.86
CA ILE A 472 14.13 -3.39 -11.08
C ILE A 472 13.17 -2.93 -12.19
N GLY A 473 13.71 -2.59 -13.36
CA GLY A 473 12.94 -2.28 -14.56
C GLY A 473 13.20 -0.90 -15.15
N ASP A 474 13.46 -0.88 -16.46
CA ASP A 474 13.71 0.32 -17.27
C ASP A 474 12.66 0.51 -18.36
N ALA A 475 11.93 -0.55 -18.67
CA ALA A 475 10.75 -0.55 -19.53
C ALA A 475 9.73 -1.57 -19.02
N ILE A 476 8.45 -1.37 -19.37
CA ILE A 476 7.37 -2.27 -18.98
C ILE A 476 6.47 -2.63 -20.17
N LEU A 477 5.95 -3.84 -20.13
CA LEU A 477 4.98 -4.39 -21.09
C LEU A 477 3.82 -5.07 -20.35
N VAL A 478 2.64 -4.49 -20.42
CA VAL A 478 1.39 -5.10 -19.92
C VAL A 478 0.71 -5.83 -21.09
N ARG A 479 0.52 -7.12 -20.96
CA ARG A 479 -0.12 -7.96 -21.98
C ARG A 479 -1.12 -8.99 -21.43
N GLY A 480 -1.23 -9.11 -20.12
CA GLY A 480 -2.27 -9.90 -19.46
C GLY A 480 -3.65 -9.24 -19.52
N GLU A 481 -3.73 -7.93 -19.75
CA GLU A 481 -4.97 -7.20 -19.97
C GLU A 481 -5.38 -7.31 -21.47
N PRO A 482 -6.56 -7.90 -21.77
CA PRO A 482 -6.96 -8.18 -23.17
C PRO A 482 -7.34 -6.93 -23.98
N GLY A 483 -7.73 -5.86 -23.33
CA GLY A 483 -8.12 -4.60 -23.98
C GLY A 483 -6.91 -3.75 -24.35
N ALA A 484 -6.68 -3.48 -25.63
CA ALA A 484 -5.51 -2.75 -26.12
C ALA A 484 -5.36 -1.35 -25.48
N GLY A 485 -6.44 -0.57 -25.43
CA GLY A 485 -6.44 0.74 -24.78
C GLY A 485 -6.32 0.65 -23.25
N GLN A 486 -6.93 -0.38 -22.66
CA GLN A 486 -6.85 -0.66 -21.24
C GLN A 486 -5.44 -1.08 -20.84
N SER A 487 -4.77 -1.96 -21.59
CA SER A 487 -3.41 -2.40 -21.29
C SER A 487 -2.42 -1.23 -21.34
N LEU A 488 -2.55 -0.33 -22.32
CA LEU A 488 -1.73 0.87 -22.43
C LEU A 488 -1.96 1.81 -21.25
N ARG A 489 -3.22 2.11 -20.91
CA ARG A 489 -3.57 2.96 -19.74
C ARG A 489 -3.07 2.34 -18.45
N LEU A 490 -3.25 1.03 -18.27
CA LEU A 490 -2.82 0.29 -17.10
C LEU A 490 -1.30 0.38 -16.90
N ALA A 491 -0.51 0.27 -17.97
CA ALA A 491 0.94 0.44 -17.90
C ALA A 491 1.32 1.81 -17.30
N TYR A 492 0.73 2.90 -17.80
CA TYR A 492 0.97 4.24 -17.27
C TYR A 492 0.50 4.40 -15.82
N ASN A 493 -0.68 3.88 -15.47
CA ASN A 493 -1.21 3.93 -14.12
C ASN A 493 -0.33 3.15 -13.12
N ILE A 494 0.25 2.01 -13.51
CA ILE A 494 1.21 1.27 -12.68
C ILE A 494 2.47 2.11 -12.43
N LEU A 495 3.03 2.75 -13.46
CA LEU A 495 4.21 3.60 -13.32
C LEU A 495 3.95 4.78 -12.38
N GLN A 496 2.78 5.41 -12.46
CA GLN A 496 2.41 6.51 -11.58
C GLN A 496 2.17 6.02 -10.14
N ALA A 497 1.44 4.93 -9.96
CA ALA A 497 1.17 4.36 -8.64
C ALA A 497 2.43 3.85 -7.93
N ALA A 498 3.40 3.33 -8.69
CA ALA A 498 4.73 2.99 -8.20
C ALA A 498 5.64 4.22 -7.99
N GLY A 499 5.18 5.44 -8.28
CA GLY A 499 5.99 6.66 -8.15
C GLY A 499 7.23 6.69 -9.06
N CYS A 500 7.14 6.05 -10.23
CA CYS A 500 8.23 5.98 -11.20
C CYS A 500 8.08 6.99 -12.34
N ARG A 501 6.85 7.40 -12.64
CA ARG A 501 6.55 8.35 -13.70
C ARG A 501 5.21 9.03 -13.43
N SER A 502 5.10 10.33 -13.67
CA SER A 502 3.85 11.08 -13.59
C SER A 502 3.39 11.49 -14.99
N PHE A 503 2.12 11.25 -15.32
CA PHE A 503 1.52 11.61 -16.61
C PHE A 503 0.16 12.32 -16.46
N LYS A 504 -0.43 12.29 -15.29
CA LYS A 504 -1.67 12.99 -14.90
C LYS A 504 -1.52 13.56 -13.50
N THR A 505 -2.52 14.29 -13.02
CA THR A 505 -2.61 14.69 -11.61
C THR A 505 -2.61 13.47 -10.71
N ASP A 506 -1.83 13.48 -9.64
CA ASP A 506 -1.85 12.43 -8.62
C ASP A 506 -2.78 12.83 -7.47
N TYR A 507 -3.72 11.96 -7.12
CA TYR A 507 -4.65 12.20 -6.03
C TYR A 507 -4.36 11.28 -4.85
N VAL A 508 -4.23 11.91 -3.68
CA VAL A 508 -4.14 11.23 -2.38
C VAL A 508 -5.46 11.48 -1.67
N ALA A 509 -6.41 10.57 -1.84
CA ALA A 509 -7.76 10.73 -1.31
C ALA A 509 -8.06 9.69 -0.22
N CYS A 510 -8.53 10.15 0.94
CA CYS A 510 -8.84 9.23 2.03
C CYS A 510 -10.09 8.37 1.70
N PRO A 511 -10.19 7.17 2.31
CA PRO A 511 -11.28 6.23 1.99
C PRO A 511 -12.61 6.57 2.68
N SER A 512 -12.73 7.75 3.29
CA SER A 512 -13.81 8.09 4.20
C SER A 512 -13.81 7.31 5.52
N CYS A 513 -14.42 7.88 6.54
CA CYS A 513 -14.69 7.25 7.84
C CYS A 513 -15.66 8.13 8.63
N GLY A 514 -16.13 7.71 9.81
CA GLY A 514 -17.03 8.49 10.66
C GLY A 514 -16.52 9.88 11.11
N ARG A 515 -15.30 10.27 10.71
CA ARG A 515 -14.75 11.62 10.93
C ARG A 515 -14.84 12.53 9.69
N THR A 516 -15.31 12.00 8.57
CA THR A 516 -15.38 12.76 7.31
C THR A 516 -16.45 13.84 7.41
N LEU A 517 -16.10 15.07 7.04
CA LEU A 517 -16.91 16.28 7.29
C LEU A 517 -17.69 16.76 6.06
N PHE A 518 -17.55 16.07 4.93
CA PHE A 518 -18.23 16.36 3.66
C PHE A 518 -18.36 15.09 2.81
N ASN A 519 -19.14 15.12 1.74
CA ASN A 519 -19.25 13.97 0.83
C ASN A 519 -17.95 13.83 0.00
N LEU A 520 -17.08 12.93 0.43
CA LEU A 520 -15.73 12.78 -0.13
C LEU A 520 -15.76 12.34 -1.60
N GLN A 521 -16.64 11.40 -1.97
CA GLN A 521 -16.75 10.90 -3.34
C GLN A 521 -17.14 12.00 -4.32
N THR A 522 -18.21 12.75 -4.01
CA THR A 522 -18.70 13.86 -4.84
C THR A 522 -17.67 14.96 -4.98
N VAL A 523 -17.01 15.34 -3.87
CA VAL A 523 -15.98 16.39 -3.88
C VAL A 523 -14.75 15.93 -4.67
N THR A 524 -14.30 14.68 -4.50
CA THR A 524 -13.19 14.11 -5.26
C THR A 524 -13.49 14.15 -6.76
N ALA A 525 -14.68 13.75 -7.19
CA ALA A 525 -15.09 13.80 -8.60
C ALA A 525 -15.09 15.24 -9.14
N ARG A 526 -15.57 16.22 -8.37
CA ARG A 526 -15.56 17.65 -8.75
C ARG A 526 -14.13 18.19 -8.88
N ILE A 527 -13.23 17.87 -7.95
CA ILE A 527 -11.83 18.29 -8.01
C ILE A 527 -11.15 17.66 -9.22
N LYS A 528 -11.32 16.35 -9.45
CA LYS A 528 -10.76 15.65 -10.61
C LYS A 528 -11.22 16.28 -11.93
N ALA A 529 -12.51 16.53 -12.12
CA ALA A 529 -13.05 17.14 -13.32
C ALA A 529 -12.42 18.49 -13.66
N ARG A 530 -11.88 19.20 -12.65
CA ARG A 530 -11.24 20.52 -12.82
C ARG A 530 -9.72 20.46 -12.93
N THR A 531 -9.07 19.38 -12.47
CA THR A 531 -7.62 19.37 -12.25
C THR A 531 -6.90 18.15 -12.86
N GLU A 532 -7.60 17.19 -13.47
CA GLU A 532 -6.99 15.93 -13.96
C GLU A 532 -5.90 16.14 -15.03
N HIS A 533 -5.91 17.30 -15.71
CA HIS A 533 -4.94 17.69 -16.73
C HIS A 533 -3.63 18.26 -16.15
N LEU A 534 -3.55 18.49 -14.84
CA LEU A 534 -2.39 19.11 -14.19
C LEU A 534 -1.29 18.07 -13.95
N LYS A 535 -0.59 17.70 -15.00
CA LYS A 535 0.49 16.71 -14.95
C LYS A 535 1.56 17.07 -13.92
N GLY A 536 1.91 16.11 -13.05
CA GLY A 536 2.94 16.28 -12.03
C GLY A 536 2.48 17.07 -10.81
N VAL A 537 1.24 17.52 -10.75
CA VAL A 537 0.64 18.11 -9.54
C VAL A 537 0.03 17.02 -8.69
N LYS A 538 0.32 17.04 -7.39
CA LYS A 538 -0.21 16.11 -6.40
C LYS A 538 -1.22 16.81 -5.50
N ILE A 539 -2.47 16.35 -5.49
CA ILE A 539 -3.57 16.96 -4.74
C ILE A 539 -4.07 15.97 -3.69
N ALA A 540 -4.04 16.39 -2.42
CA ALA A 540 -4.61 15.63 -1.32
C ALA A 540 -6.07 16.03 -1.06
N ILE A 541 -6.96 15.05 -0.86
CA ILE A 541 -8.37 15.24 -0.53
C ILE A 541 -8.67 14.46 0.75
N MET A 542 -8.76 15.20 1.87
CA MET A 542 -8.81 14.63 3.21
C MET A 542 -10.12 15.00 3.91
N GLY A 543 -10.87 14.00 4.34
CA GLY A 543 -12.17 14.18 4.99
C GLY A 543 -12.12 14.95 6.32
N CYS A 544 -10.95 14.95 7.00
CA CYS A 544 -10.77 15.65 8.29
C CYS A 544 -9.28 15.96 8.56
N ILE A 545 -9.06 16.82 9.57
CA ILE A 545 -7.70 17.25 10.01
C ILE A 545 -6.93 16.19 10.80
N VAL A 546 -7.54 15.06 11.18
CA VAL A 546 -6.93 14.10 12.14
C VAL A 546 -5.65 13.48 11.58
N ASN A 547 -5.71 12.93 10.37
CA ASN A 547 -4.54 12.38 9.67
C ASN A 547 -4.14 13.24 8.47
N GLY A 548 -5.09 14.09 7.99
CA GLY A 548 -4.94 14.82 6.74
C GLY A 548 -3.59 15.51 6.59
N PRO A 549 -3.20 16.44 7.47
CA PRO A 549 -1.96 17.19 7.33
C PRO A 549 -0.69 16.35 7.30
N GLY A 550 -0.71 15.17 7.90
CA GLY A 550 0.42 14.24 7.88
C GLY A 550 0.45 13.37 6.64
N GLU A 551 -0.68 12.75 6.28
CA GLU A 551 -0.77 11.85 5.13
C GLU A 551 -0.64 12.59 3.78
N MET A 552 -0.87 13.91 3.77
CA MET A 552 -0.67 14.76 2.60
C MET A 552 0.71 15.43 2.55
N ALA A 553 1.66 15.00 3.36
CA ALA A 553 2.97 15.66 3.50
C ALA A 553 3.71 15.85 2.17
N ASP A 554 3.49 14.94 1.21
CA ASP A 554 4.09 14.93 -0.12
C ASP A 554 3.18 15.54 -1.20
N ALA A 555 2.01 16.07 -0.82
CA ALA A 555 1.12 16.72 -1.77
C ALA A 555 1.48 18.18 -1.98
N ASP A 556 1.35 18.68 -3.23
CA ASP A 556 1.54 20.09 -3.54
C ASP A 556 0.41 20.92 -2.92
N PHE A 557 -0.83 20.43 -3.01
CA PHE A 557 -2.03 21.09 -2.50
C PHE A 557 -2.90 20.14 -1.70
N GLY A 558 -3.63 20.68 -0.72
CA GLY A 558 -4.56 19.92 0.11
C GLY A 558 -5.93 20.56 0.24
N TYR A 559 -6.97 19.73 0.09
CA TYR A 559 -8.36 20.04 0.39
C TYR A 559 -8.76 19.22 1.62
N VAL A 560 -8.92 19.86 2.77
CA VAL A 560 -9.05 19.19 4.07
C VAL A 560 -10.26 19.67 4.82
N GLY A 561 -11.14 18.77 5.26
CA GLY A 561 -12.26 19.09 6.13
C GLY A 561 -11.80 19.66 7.48
N GLY A 562 -12.15 20.92 7.77
CA GLY A 562 -11.79 21.60 9.01
C GLY A 562 -12.89 21.57 10.08
N ALA A 563 -14.15 21.72 9.65
CA ALA A 563 -15.35 21.63 10.44
C ALA A 563 -16.52 21.21 9.51
N PRO A 564 -17.71 20.86 10.02
CA PRO A 564 -18.87 20.57 9.17
C PRO A 564 -19.11 21.69 8.15
N ASN A 565 -19.14 21.34 6.86
CA ASN A 565 -19.29 22.24 5.71
C ASN A 565 -18.22 23.35 5.61
N LYS A 566 -17.06 23.17 6.27
CA LYS A 566 -15.93 24.10 6.23
C LYS A 566 -14.65 23.37 5.84
N ILE A 567 -13.94 23.94 4.90
CA ILE A 567 -12.74 23.38 4.30
C ILE A 567 -11.54 24.28 4.59
N ASN A 568 -10.40 23.66 4.85
CA ASN A 568 -9.10 24.31 4.89
C ASN A 568 -8.29 23.91 3.66
N LEU A 569 -7.64 24.86 3.01
CA LEU A 569 -6.74 24.61 1.89
C LEU A 569 -5.30 24.74 2.32
N TYR A 570 -4.48 23.83 1.80
CA TYR A 570 -3.07 23.69 2.14
C TYR A 570 -2.19 23.83 0.91
N VAL A 571 -0.97 24.30 1.14
CA VAL A 571 0.16 24.21 0.21
C VAL A 571 1.25 23.41 0.94
N GLY A 572 1.58 22.24 0.43
CA GLY A 572 2.40 21.29 1.18
C GLY A 572 1.78 20.99 2.56
N LYS A 573 2.59 21.11 3.60
CA LYS A 573 2.15 20.88 5.01
C LYS A 573 1.47 22.09 5.66
N GLN A 574 1.43 23.25 5.00
CA GLN A 574 0.99 24.52 5.58
C GLN A 574 -0.44 24.87 5.18
N ALA A 575 -1.32 25.09 6.18
CA ALA A 575 -2.66 25.61 5.94
C ALA A 575 -2.58 27.10 5.55
N ILE A 576 -3.14 27.44 4.40
CA ILE A 576 -3.07 28.80 3.81
C ILE A 576 -4.42 29.51 3.90
N LYS A 577 -5.52 28.79 3.62
CA LYS A 577 -6.87 29.36 3.66
C LYS A 577 -7.74 28.51 4.60
N PHE A 578 -8.51 29.14 5.46
CA PHE A 578 -9.24 28.49 6.54
C PHE A 578 -10.75 28.73 6.45
N ASN A 579 -11.54 27.77 6.92
CA ASN A 579 -12.97 27.87 7.09
C ASN A 579 -13.76 28.29 5.82
N ILE A 580 -13.26 27.88 4.64
CA ILE A 580 -13.94 28.14 3.37
C ILE A 580 -15.25 27.35 3.32
N PRO A 581 -16.38 27.96 2.91
CA PRO A 581 -17.60 27.20 2.68
C PRO A 581 -17.37 26.09 1.62
N GLU A 582 -17.89 24.88 1.87
CA GLU A 582 -17.70 23.74 0.96
C GLU A 582 -18.13 24.06 -0.48
N ALA A 583 -19.19 24.85 -0.66
CA ALA A 583 -19.70 25.23 -1.98
C ALA A 583 -18.67 25.98 -2.84
N GLU A 584 -17.80 26.77 -2.22
CA GLU A 584 -16.77 27.58 -2.88
C GLU A 584 -15.40 26.91 -2.92
N ALA A 585 -15.18 25.90 -2.08
CA ALA A 585 -13.85 25.41 -1.74
C ALA A 585 -13.10 24.79 -2.94
N VAL A 586 -13.80 24.20 -3.90
CA VAL A 586 -13.18 23.66 -5.13
C VAL A 586 -12.66 24.78 -6.03
N ASP A 587 -13.44 25.88 -6.19
CA ASP A 587 -12.98 27.03 -6.98
C ASP A 587 -11.80 27.72 -6.29
N ARG A 588 -11.84 27.85 -4.97
CA ARG A 588 -10.73 28.40 -4.17
C ARG A 588 -9.46 27.53 -4.23
N LEU A 589 -9.60 26.20 -4.37
CA LEU A 589 -8.47 25.32 -4.62
C LEU A 589 -7.84 25.59 -5.99
N VAL A 590 -8.65 25.75 -7.03
CA VAL A 590 -8.17 26.09 -8.38
C VAL A 590 -7.47 27.44 -8.36
N ASP A 591 -8.04 28.47 -7.69
CA ASP A 591 -7.39 29.76 -7.51
C ASP A 591 -6.03 29.63 -6.81
N LEU A 592 -5.95 28.82 -5.74
CA LEU A 592 -4.70 28.58 -5.01
C LEU A 592 -3.64 27.89 -5.88
N ILE A 593 -4.03 26.94 -6.74
CA ILE A 593 -3.13 26.29 -7.71
C ILE A 593 -2.61 27.33 -8.72
N LYS A 594 -3.46 28.25 -9.19
CA LYS A 594 -3.08 29.36 -10.08
C LYS A 594 -2.13 30.34 -9.39
N GLU A 595 -2.43 30.76 -8.16
CA GLU A 595 -1.61 31.64 -7.33
C GLU A 595 -0.17 31.12 -7.16
N HIS A 596 0.00 29.77 -7.15
CA HIS A 596 1.31 29.11 -7.02
C HIS A 596 1.94 28.69 -8.34
N GLY A 597 1.42 29.14 -9.49
CA GLY A 597 2.02 28.92 -10.82
C GLY A 597 2.02 27.45 -11.28
N LYS A 598 1.15 26.61 -10.70
CA LYS A 598 1.01 25.19 -11.06
C LYS A 598 -0.17 24.91 -11.98
N TRP A 599 -0.91 25.93 -12.36
CA TRP A 599 -2.04 25.80 -13.26
C TRP A 599 -1.59 25.83 -14.73
N VAL A 600 -2.11 24.90 -15.50
CA VAL A 600 -2.03 24.87 -16.96
C VAL A 600 -3.45 24.87 -17.47
N GLU A 601 -3.76 25.69 -18.49
CA GLU A 601 -5.10 25.69 -19.07
C GLU A 601 -5.38 24.34 -19.76
N PRO A 602 -6.57 23.76 -19.55
CA PRO A 602 -6.93 22.50 -20.21
C PRO A 602 -6.96 22.70 -21.72
N GLU A 603 -6.38 21.77 -22.48
CA GLU A 603 -6.52 21.78 -23.93
C GLU A 603 -8.00 21.63 -24.31
N VAL A 604 -8.51 22.57 -25.10
CA VAL A 604 -9.85 22.48 -25.66
C VAL A 604 -9.89 21.26 -26.60
N ARG A 605 -10.56 20.19 -26.15
CA ARG A 605 -10.90 19.09 -27.04
C ARG A 605 -11.93 19.60 -28.04
N GLU A 606 -11.55 19.87 -29.28
CA GLU A 606 -12.52 20.02 -30.35
C GLU A 606 -13.33 18.72 -30.42
N THR A 607 -14.59 18.80 -30.04
CA THR A 607 -15.55 17.72 -30.30
C THR A 607 -15.66 17.59 -31.81
N VAL A 608 -15.01 16.58 -32.38
CA VAL A 608 -15.31 16.17 -33.75
C VAL A 608 -16.75 15.70 -33.73
N SER A 609 -17.64 16.55 -34.23
CA SER A 609 -19.03 16.20 -34.48
C SER A 609 -19.03 15.00 -35.43
N ALA A 610 -19.51 13.85 -34.93
CA ALA A 610 -19.81 12.72 -35.76
C ALA A 610 -20.92 13.14 -36.75
N THR A 611 -20.54 13.42 -38.00
CA THR A 611 -21.41 13.43 -39.14
C THR A 611 -21.40 12.06 -39.77
#